data_15a8941762da0425c080ec4bcb025ecf
#
_entry.id   15a8941762da0425c080ec4bcb025ecf
#
_cell.length_a   1.000
_cell.length_b   1.000
_cell.length_c   1.000
_cell.angle_alpha   90.00
_cell.angle_beta   90.00
_cell.angle_gamma   90.00
#
_symmetry.space_group_name_H-M   'P 1'
#
loop_
_entity.id
_entity.type
_entity.pdbx_description
1 polymer ?
#
loop_
_entity_poly.entity_id
_entity_poly.type
_entity_poly.pdbx_seq_one_letter_code
_entity_poly.pdbx_strand_id
1 'polypeptide(L)'
;MEIKTDKLTQLLREQIEKHDGSIDISEVGEVLEVGDGVARVSGLENVMSSELVELPNGVFGMALNLEEDNVGLVLFGESRLVKEGDLAKRTGRVVEVPVGEAMLGRVVNPLGQPIDGKGPIDTEHSLPIERKALGVMARSPVNEPLQTGIKAVDSMIPIGRGQRELIIGDRQTGKTAVAIDAIINQKYTHKTDDPVYCIYVAIGQKASTVAALVKELESNGAMEYTTVVAANASDPAPMQYIAPYAGAAMGEYFRDNGKHGLIVYDDLSKQAVAYRQMSLVLRRPPGREAFPGDVFYLHSRLLERASKLSKDLGGGSLTALPIIETQEGDVSAYIPTNVISITDGQIYLETNLFNSGIRPAIDVGLSVSRVGGNAQIKAMKSVAGTLRLDLAQFRELEAFAKFGSDLDKATLLQLTRGERMVEILKQNQYVPMDVEKQIAIIFAASKGHLDDLDVEQVSDFETGLFEYLDANASDSLKSITSEGSISDETAEKLEKAISDYKVGFKV
;
A
#
# COMPACT_ATOMS: atom_id res chain seq x y z
N MET A 1 17.08 -35.28 -25.93
CA MET A 1 18.37 -35.07 -25.24
C MET A 1 18.48 -36.19 -24.22
N GLU A 2 19.44 -37.10 -24.35
CA GLU A 2 19.58 -38.22 -23.42
C GLU A 2 20.06 -37.69 -22.05
N ILE A 3 19.24 -37.88 -21.04
CA ILE A 3 19.67 -37.70 -19.64
C ILE A 3 20.86 -38.58 -19.39
N LYS A 4 21.97 -38.06 -18.88
CA LYS A 4 23.15 -38.87 -18.56
C LYS A 4 22.76 -40.01 -17.64
N THR A 5 22.67 -41.19 -18.17
CA THR A 5 22.15 -42.44 -17.58
C THR A 5 22.77 -42.73 -16.20
N ASP A 6 24.00 -42.30 -15.96
CA ASP A 6 24.75 -42.54 -14.73
C ASP A 6 24.21 -41.76 -13.53
N LYS A 7 23.80 -40.46 -13.73
CA LYS A 7 23.22 -39.65 -12.63
C LYS A 7 21.83 -40.10 -12.25
N LEU A 8 21.03 -40.47 -13.26
CA LEU A 8 19.69 -41.00 -13.01
C LEU A 8 19.74 -42.33 -12.24
N THR A 9 20.71 -43.21 -12.64
CA THR A 9 20.94 -44.53 -11.98
C THR A 9 21.40 -44.33 -10.53
N GLN A 10 22.21 -43.32 -10.26
CA GLN A 10 22.66 -43.03 -8.89
C GLN A 10 21.52 -42.54 -8.01
N LEU A 11 20.67 -41.64 -8.53
CA LEU A 11 19.49 -41.13 -7.82
C LEU A 11 18.44 -42.21 -7.56
N LEU A 12 18.24 -43.09 -8.54
CA LEU A 12 17.37 -44.26 -8.39
C LEU A 12 17.89 -45.18 -7.29
N ARG A 13 19.19 -45.41 -7.18
CA ARG A 13 19.78 -46.18 -6.11
C ARG A 13 19.61 -45.54 -4.74
N GLU A 14 19.86 -44.26 -4.61
CA GLU A 14 19.70 -43.51 -3.36
C GLU A 14 18.23 -43.45 -2.89
N GLN A 15 17.28 -43.35 -3.82
CA GLN A 15 15.86 -43.38 -3.50
C GLN A 15 15.32 -44.78 -3.19
N ILE A 16 15.79 -45.82 -3.87
CA ILE A 16 15.46 -47.19 -3.57
C ILE A 16 15.97 -47.57 -2.17
N GLU A 17 17.14 -47.08 -1.77
CA GLU A 17 17.68 -47.32 -0.42
C GLU A 17 16.95 -46.56 0.69
N LYS A 18 16.20 -45.50 0.34
CA LYS A 18 15.49 -44.65 1.31
C LYS A 18 13.97 -44.88 1.42
N HIS A 19 13.32 -45.46 0.40
CA HIS A 19 11.86 -45.61 0.38
C HIS A 19 11.39 -46.88 -0.32
N ASP A 20 10.45 -47.59 0.33
CA ASP A 20 9.67 -48.71 -0.23
C ASP A 20 8.51 -48.24 -1.16
N GLY A 21 8.68 -47.14 -1.87
CA GLY A 21 7.66 -46.54 -2.74
C GLY A 21 8.09 -46.44 -4.20
N SER A 22 7.12 -46.45 -5.12
CA SER A 22 7.35 -46.26 -6.55
C SER A 22 7.96 -44.87 -6.83
N ILE A 23 9.12 -44.87 -7.55
CA ILE A 23 9.81 -43.63 -7.96
C ILE A 23 9.17 -43.14 -9.26
N ASP A 24 8.62 -41.94 -9.26
CA ASP A 24 8.15 -41.25 -10.45
C ASP A 24 9.30 -40.45 -11.08
N ILE A 25 9.82 -40.93 -12.22
CA ILE A 25 10.96 -40.34 -12.94
C ILE A 25 10.57 -38.96 -13.55
N SER A 26 9.28 -38.71 -13.74
CA SER A 26 8.79 -37.43 -14.27
C SER A 26 8.94 -36.26 -13.29
N GLU A 27 9.32 -36.53 -12.05
CA GLU A 27 9.51 -35.53 -11.00
C GLU A 27 10.93 -34.94 -10.92
N VAL A 28 11.86 -35.40 -11.77
CA VAL A 28 13.27 -35.00 -11.72
C VAL A 28 13.71 -34.45 -13.07
N GLY A 29 14.32 -33.27 -13.05
CA GLY A 29 14.93 -32.61 -14.20
C GLY A 29 16.41 -32.29 -14.01
N GLU A 30 17.06 -31.79 -15.05
CA GLU A 30 18.47 -31.38 -15.05
C GLU A 30 18.57 -29.89 -15.38
N VAL A 31 19.39 -29.15 -14.63
CA VAL A 31 19.67 -27.72 -14.88
C VAL A 31 20.50 -27.60 -16.15
N LEU A 32 19.94 -26.93 -17.16
CA LEU A 32 20.59 -26.67 -18.45
C LEU A 32 21.46 -25.42 -18.43
N GLU A 33 20.99 -24.38 -17.74
CA GLU A 33 21.61 -23.06 -17.66
C GLU A 33 21.21 -22.40 -16.35
N VAL A 34 22.13 -21.66 -15.70
CA VAL A 34 21.85 -20.91 -14.49
C VAL A 34 22.60 -19.58 -14.50
N GLY A 35 21.92 -18.50 -14.12
CA GLY A 35 22.53 -17.16 -14.01
C GLY A 35 21.51 -16.13 -13.55
N ASP A 36 21.99 -15.08 -12.88
CA ASP A 36 21.21 -13.90 -12.50
C ASP A 36 19.87 -14.17 -11.76
N GLY A 37 19.85 -15.20 -10.90
CA GLY A 37 18.67 -15.57 -10.14
C GLY A 37 17.65 -16.42 -10.91
N VAL A 38 18.03 -16.96 -12.09
CA VAL A 38 17.17 -17.78 -12.94
C VAL A 38 17.89 -19.07 -13.31
N ALA A 39 17.15 -20.17 -13.45
CA ALA A 39 17.66 -21.42 -14.02
C ALA A 39 16.69 -21.93 -15.11
N ARG A 40 17.26 -22.60 -16.14
CA ARG A 40 16.49 -23.36 -17.12
C ARG A 40 16.72 -24.84 -16.86
N VAL A 41 15.64 -25.59 -16.78
CA VAL A 41 15.65 -27.01 -16.39
C VAL A 41 14.92 -27.83 -17.44
N SER A 42 15.46 -28.97 -17.82
CA SER A 42 14.77 -29.96 -18.67
C SER A 42 14.16 -31.08 -17.84
N GLY A 43 13.21 -31.81 -18.38
CA GLY A 43 12.70 -33.06 -17.79
C GLY A 43 11.67 -32.90 -16.68
N LEU A 44 11.10 -31.70 -16.51
CA LEU A 44 10.00 -31.46 -15.56
C LEU A 44 8.65 -31.35 -16.31
N GLU A 45 8.26 -32.40 -17.01
CA GLU A 45 7.12 -32.37 -17.94
C GLU A 45 5.77 -32.06 -17.27
N ASN A 46 5.58 -32.44 -16.00
CA ASN A 46 4.32 -32.28 -15.27
C ASN A 46 4.37 -31.11 -14.26
N VAL A 47 5.40 -30.24 -14.31
CA VAL A 47 5.50 -29.10 -13.38
C VAL A 47 4.36 -28.11 -13.62
N MET A 48 3.79 -27.63 -12.53
CA MET A 48 2.73 -26.59 -12.58
C MET A 48 3.34 -25.20 -12.57
N SER A 49 2.63 -24.22 -13.15
CA SER A 49 2.98 -22.80 -12.95
C SER A 49 2.98 -22.45 -11.47
N SER A 50 3.99 -21.69 -11.03
CA SER A 50 4.23 -21.32 -9.62
C SER A 50 4.53 -22.50 -8.69
N GLU A 51 4.82 -23.69 -9.23
CA GLU A 51 5.26 -24.82 -8.43
C GLU A 51 6.68 -24.59 -7.89
N LEU A 52 6.90 -24.99 -6.64
CA LEU A 52 8.19 -24.97 -5.99
C LEU A 52 9.02 -26.18 -6.45
N VAL A 53 10.23 -25.92 -6.89
CA VAL A 53 11.22 -26.92 -7.34
C VAL A 53 12.41 -26.86 -6.42
N GLU A 54 12.80 -28.01 -5.88
CA GLU A 54 13.98 -28.15 -5.03
C GLU A 54 15.24 -28.37 -5.88
N LEU A 55 16.29 -27.62 -5.55
CA LEU A 55 17.61 -27.65 -6.18
C LEU A 55 18.66 -28.02 -5.12
N PRO A 56 19.89 -28.39 -5.51
CA PRO A 56 20.96 -28.68 -4.57
C PRO A 56 21.25 -27.52 -3.61
N ASN A 57 21.90 -27.87 -2.49
CA ASN A 57 22.30 -26.92 -1.45
C ASN A 57 21.14 -26.15 -0.77
N GLY A 58 19.93 -26.72 -0.80
CA GLY A 58 18.76 -26.10 -0.19
C GLY A 58 18.23 -24.87 -0.93
N VAL A 59 18.61 -24.69 -2.18
CA VAL A 59 18.05 -23.64 -3.03
C VAL A 59 16.70 -24.11 -3.58
N PHE A 60 15.71 -23.22 -3.55
CA PHE A 60 14.40 -23.45 -4.16
C PHE A 60 14.22 -22.54 -5.35
N GLY A 61 13.49 -23.02 -6.35
CA GLY A 61 13.05 -22.23 -7.48
C GLY A 61 11.54 -22.32 -7.67
N MET A 62 10.96 -21.33 -8.30
CA MET A 62 9.55 -21.32 -8.70
C MET A 62 9.46 -21.43 -10.22
N ALA A 63 8.63 -22.34 -10.72
CA ALA A 63 8.36 -22.48 -12.15
C ALA A 63 7.57 -21.27 -12.67
N LEU A 64 8.21 -20.48 -13.54
CA LEU A 64 7.63 -19.26 -14.08
C LEU A 64 7.34 -19.34 -15.58
N ASN A 65 8.21 -20.01 -16.34
CA ASN A 65 8.09 -20.16 -17.79
C ASN A 65 8.04 -21.65 -18.13
N LEU A 66 6.91 -22.08 -18.68
CA LEU A 66 6.70 -23.48 -19.09
C LEU A 66 6.81 -23.56 -20.61
N GLU A 67 7.89 -24.13 -21.10
CA GLU A 67 8.14 -24.36 -22.52
C GLU A 67 8.09 -25.86 -22.84
N GLU A 68 7.99 -26.21 -24.10
CA GLU A 68 7.84 -27.61 -24.52
C GLU A 68 9.04 -28.48 -24.08
N ASP A 69 10.27 -27.94 -24.18
CA ASP A 69 11.52 -28.67 -23.91
C ASP A 69 12.17 -28.33 -22.57
N ASN A 70 11.72 -27.26 -21.92
CA ASN A 70 12.34 -26.77 -20.69
C ASN A 70 11.40 -25.93 -19.84
N VAL A 71 11.81 -25.74 -18.58
CA VAL A 71 11.12 -24.92 -17.58
C VAL A 71 12.06 -23.82 -17.10
N GLY A 72 11.61 -22.58 -17.19
CA GLY A 72 12.31 -21.44 -16.59
C GLY A 72 11.92 -21.31 -15.12
N LEU A 73 12.92 -21.44 -14.24
CA LEU A 73 12.77 -21.28 -12.80
C LEU A 73 13.31 -19.91 -12.37
N VAL A 74 12.64 -19.24 -11.44
CA VAL A 74 13.19 -18.12 -10.69
C VAL A 74 13.67 -18.62 -9.33
N LEU A 75 14.89 -18.28 -8.93
CA LEU A 75 15.57 -18.88 -7.79
C LEU A 75 15.38 -18.02 -6.52
N PHE A 76 15.01 -18.66 -5.42
CA PHE A 76 14.89 -18.06 -4.10
C PHE A 76 16.14 -18.29 -3.26
N GLY A 77 17.28 -17.88 -3.79
CA GLY A 77 18.58 -18.07 -3.15
C GLY A 77 19.72 -17.64 -4.05
N GLU A 78 20.94 -17.95 -3.62
CA GLU A 78 22.13 -17.60 -4.39
C GLU A 78 22.29 -18.53 -5.58
N SER A 79 22.15 -18.00 -6.79
CA SER A 79 22.30 -18.76 -8.06
C SER A 79 23.67 -19.44 -8.20
N ARG A 80 24.71 -18.89 -7.55
CA ARG A 80 26.06 -19.49 -7.55
C ARG A 80 26.14 -20.86 -6.85
N LEU A 81 25.14 -21.23 -6.05
CA LEU A 81 25.07 -22.53 -5.39
C LEU A 81 24.48 -23.61 -6.29
N VAL A 82 23.93 -23.23 -7.44
CA VAL A 82 23.36 -24.13 -8.45
C VAL A 82 24.26 -24.13 -9.67
N LYS A 83 24.47 -25.29 -10.28
CA LYS A 83 25.36 -25.49 -11.45
C LYS A 83 24.61 -26.19 -12.57
N GLU A 84 25.10 -26.00 -13.79
CA GLU A 84 24.67 -26.79 -14.95
C GLU A 84 24.92 -28.29 -14.69
N GLY A 85 23.94 -29.11 -15.04
CA GLY A 85 23.92 -30.54 -14.78
C GLY A 85 23.46 -30.92 -13.36
N ASP A 86 23.13 -29.98 -12.51
CA ASP A 86 22.52 -30.28 -11.22
C ASP A 86 21.09 -30.81 -11.41
N LEU A 87 20.63 -31.58 -10.43
CA LEU A 87 19.29 -32.16 -10.45
C LEU A 87 18.27 -31.20 -9.82
N ALA A 88 17.16 -31.06 -10.50
CA ALA A 88 16.00 -30.31 -10.02
C ALA A 88 14.84 -31.27 -9.73
N LYS A 89 14.23 -31.16 -8.55
CA LYS A 89 13.16 -32.06 -8.11
C LYS A 89 11.87 -31.27 -7.91
N ARG A 90 10.78 -31.74 -8.49
CA ARG A 90 9.44 -31.23 -8.23
C ARG A 90 9.07 -31.47 -6.78
N THR A 91 8.35 -30.53 -6.21
CA THR A 91 7.77 -30.69 -4.87
C THR A 91 6.28 -31.01 -4.89
N GLY A 92 5.60 -30.81 -6.04
CA GLY A 92 4.15 -30.90 -6.16
C GLY A 92 3.40 -29.81 -5.39
N ARG A 93 4.09 -28.80 -4.87
CA ARG A 93 3.54 -27.72 -4.04
C ARG A 93 3.79 -26.37 -4.70
N VAL A 94 2.78 -25.52 -4.70
CA VAL A 94 2.95 -24.11 -5.08
C VAL A 94 3.66 -23.35 -3.98
N VAL A 95 4.25 -22.20 -4.34
CA VAL A 95 4.91 -21.34 -3.34
C VAL A 95 3.87 -20.77 -2.39
N GLU A 96 4.06 -21.00 -1.10
CA GLU A 96 3.19 -20.58 -0.01
C GLU A 96 3.96 -19.74 1.00
N VAL A 97 3.23 -18.91 1.74
CA VAL A 97 3.79 -18.13 2.87
C VAL A 97 2.98 -18.38 4.14
N PRO A 98 3.64 -18.36 5.31
CA PRO A 98 2.94 -18.38 6.59
C PRO A 98 2.07 -17.13 6.71
N VAL A 99 0.89 -17.29 7.30
CA VAL A 99 -0.08 -16.24 7.52
C VAL A 99 -0.68 -16.34 8.93
N GLY A 100 -1.36 -15.31 9.37
CA GLY A 100 -2.04 -15.31 10.65
C GLY A 100 -1.56 -14.23 11.60
N GLU A 101 -2.15 -14.20 12.80
CA GLU A 101 -1.83 -13.20 13.82
C GLU A 101 -0.40 -13.33 14.36
N ALA A 102 0.21 -14.53 14.28
CA ALA A 102 1.60 -14.74 14.65
C ALA A 102 2.60 -13.94 13.81
N MET A 103 2.17 -13.43 12.65
CA MET A 103 2.96 -12.56 11.78
C MET A 103 2.99 -11.11 12.24
N LEU A 104 2.08 -10.68 13.11
CA LEU A 104 2.01 -9.31 13.60
C LEU A 104 3.23 -8.96 14.45
N GLY A 105 3.74 -7.76 14.32
CA GLY A 105 4.95 -7.30 15.00
C GLY A 105 6.26 -7.85 14.43
N ARG A 106 6.20 -8.57 13.30
CA ARG A 106 7.35 -9.26 12.72
C ARG A 106 7.80 -8.59 11.42
N VAL A 107 9.10 -8.71 11.17
CA VAL A 107 9.72 -8.35 9.89
C VAL A 107 10.20 -9.63 9.23
N VAL A 108 9.68 -9.90 8.04
CA VAL A 108 9.93 -11.15 7.31
C VAL A 108 10.42 -10.88 5.88
N ASN A 109 11.09 -11.87 5.30
CA ASN A 109 11.37 -11.86 3.87
C ASN A 109 10.13 -12.31 3.05
N PRO A 110 10.14 -12.26 1.72
CA PRO A 110 9.01 -12.67 0.88
C PRO A 110 8.59 -14.14 0.97
N LEU A 111 9.41 -14.99 1.57
CA LEU A 111 9.07 -16.39 1.89
C LEU A 111 8.46 -16.56 3.29
N GLY A 112 8.24 -15.45 4.01
CA GLY A 112 7.71 -15.45 5.37
C GLY A 112 8.72 -15.83 6.45
N GLN A 113 10.01 -15.92 6.11
CA GLN A 113 11.06 -16.20 7.07
C GLN A 113 11.41 -14.94 7.86
N PRO A 114 11.53 -15.00 9.20
CA PRO A 114 11.84 -13.84 10.03
C PRO A 114 13.26 -13.34 9.79
N ILE A 115 13.39 -12.01 9.67
CA ILE A 115 14.67 -11.31 9.51
C ILE A 115 14.88 -10.26 10.60
N ASP A 116 14.03 -10.25 11.62
CA ASP A 116 14.01 -9.29 12.74
C ASP A 116 14.81 -9.75 13.96
N GLY A 117 15.39 -10.94 13.92
CA GLY A 117 16.13 -11.51 15.04
C GLY A 117 15.27 -11.96 16.24
N LYS A 118 13.93 -11.93 16.12
CA LYS A 118 12.99 -12.30 17.20
C LYS A 118 12.69 -13.83 17.24
N GLY A 119 13.46 -14.64 16.52
CA GLY A 119 13.28 -16.10 16.47
C GLY A 119 12.21 -16.56 15.47
N PRO A 120 11.96 -17.88 15.38
CA PRO A 120 11.02 -18.46 14.45
C PRO A 120 9.59 -17.98 14.70
N ILE A 121 8.76 -18.03 13.67
CA ILE A 121 7.33 -17.71 13.73
C ILE A 121 6.58 -19.03 13.72
N ASP A 122 5.80 -19.29 14.76
CA ASP A 122 4.97 -20.47 14.86
C ASP A 122 3.55 -20.16 14.40
N THR A 123 3.17 -20.70 13.24
CA THR A 123 1.82 -20.57 12.69
C THR A 123 1.43 -21.86 11.98
N GLU A 124 0.19 -22.28 12.19
CA GLU A 124 -0.38 -23.48 11.54
C GLU A 124 -0.97 -23.14 10.14
N HIS A 125 -1.02 -21.87 9.76
CA HIS A 125 -1.67 -21.42 8.55
C HIS A 125 -0.65 -20.98 7.50
N SER A 126 -0.81 -21.47 6.28
CA SER A 126 -0.11 -20.98 5.08
C SER A 126 -1.10 -20.70 3.96
N LEU A 127 -0.77 -19.77 3.08
CA LEU A 127 -1.55 -19.48 1.87
C LEU A 127 -0.63 -19.40 0.66
N PRO A 128 -1.09 -19.87 -0.52
CA PRO A 128 -0.38 -19.67 -1.78
C PRO A 128 -0.19 -18.17 -2.06
N ILE A 129 1.00 -17.80 -2.52
CA ILE A 129 1.27 -16.41 -2.89
C ILE A 129 0.51 -15.98 -4.15
N GLU A 130 0.34 -16.90 -5.10
CA GLU A 130 -0.46 -16.69 -6.32
C GLU A 130 -1.88 -17.23 -6.09
N ARG A 131 -2.81 -16.30 -5.93
CA ARG A 131 -4.24 -16.62 -5.75
C ARG A 131 -5.07 -15.82 -6.75
N LYS A 132 -6.09 -16.47 -7.29
CA LYS A 132 -7.06 -15.81 -8.16
C LYS A 132 -7.89 -14.82 -7.34
N ALA A 133 -8.04 -13.59 -7.83
CA ALA A 133 -8.95 -12.62 -7.25
C ALA A 133 -10.39 -13.13 -7.23
N LEU A 134 -11.12 -12.79 -6.17
CA LEU A 134 -12.52 -13.18 -6.02
C LEU A 134 -13.41 -12.48 -7.07
N GLY A 135 -14.39 -13.23 -7.57
CA GLY A 135 -15.32 -12.74 -8.58
C GLY A 135 -16.30 -11.69 -8.02
N VAL A 136 -17.08 -11.10 -8.94
CA VAL A 136 -18.04 -10.00 -8.63
C VAL A 136 -19.06 -10.40 -7.56
N MET A 137 -19.58 -11.62 -7.59
CA MET A 137 -20.60 -12.09 -6.65
C MET A 137 -20.11 -12.21 -5.20
N ALA A 138 -18.79 -12.32 -5.01
CA ALA A 138 -18.18 -12.40 -3.69
C ALA A 138 -17.89 -11.02 -3.06
N ARG A 139 -18.08 -9.94 -3.82
CA ARG A 139 -17.72 -8.58 -3.41
C ARG A 139 -18.91 -7.75 -2.99
N SER A 140 -18.68 -6.83 -2.07
CA SER A 140 -19.61 -5.76 -1.68
C SER A 140 -19.10 -4.40 -2.15
N PRO A 141 -20.00 -3.41 -2.35
CA PRO A 141 -19.58 -2.03 -2.58
C PRO A 141 -18.75 -1.48 -1.43
N VAL A 142 -17.79 -0.63 -1.76
CA VAL A 142 -16.98 0.10 -0.78
C VAL A 142 -17.77 1.28 -0.26
N ASN A 143 -18.16 1.25 1.02
CA ASN A 143 -19.02 2.22 1.68
C ASN A 143 -18.66 2.47 3.15
N GLU A 144 -17.52 2.01 3.60
CA GLU A 144 -16.98 2.22 4.94
C GLU A 144 -15.64 2.95 4.84
N PRO A 145 -15.42 4.02 5.62
CA PRO A 145 -14.18 4.78 5.56
C PRO A 145 -13.01 3.98 6.11
N LEU A 146 -11.84 4.14 5.47
CA LEU A 146 -10.54 3.89 6.05
C LEU A 146 -9.92 5.25 6.34
N GLN A 147 -9.97 5.68 7.60
CA GLN A 147 -9.41 6.97 8.01
C GLN A 147 -7.87 6.90 7.94
N THR A 148 -7.26 7.81 7.21
CA THR A 148 -5.80 7.91 7.11
C THR A 148 -5.20 8.79 8.20
N GLY A 149 -6.03 9.64 8.82
CA GLY A 149 -5.58 10.64 9.77
C GLY A 149 -4.93 11.86 9.11
N ILE A 150 -4.96 11.94 7.78
CA ILE A 150 -4.40 13.06 7.00
C ILE A 150 -5.56 13.93 6.52
N LYS A 151 -5.60 15.18 7.01
CA LYS A 151 -6.69 16.14 6.72
C LYS A 151 -6.99 16.25 5.23
N ALA A 152 -5.96 16.41 4.40
CA ALA A 152 -6.12 16.57 2.96
C ALA A 152 -6.65 15.31 2.26
N VAL A 153 -6.30 14.10 2.74
CA VAL A 153 -6.78 12.84 2.18
C VAL A 153 -8.22 12.58 2.62
N ASP A 154 -8.47 12.53 3.93
CA ASP A 154 -9.77 12.14 4.48
C ASP A 154 -10.89 13.10 4.08
N SER A 155 -10.58 14.39 3.86
CA SER A 155 -11.56 15.41 3.44
C SER A 155 -11.82 15.43 1.93
N MET A 156 -10.81 15.23 1.07
CA MET A 156 -10.94 15.47 -0.37
C MET A 156 -10.74 14.24 -1.25
N ILE A 157 -9.99 13.24 -0.76
CA ILE A 157 -9.64 12.02 -1.50
C ILE A 157 -9.88 10.82 -0.58
N PRO A 158 -11.10 10.64 -0.06
CA PRO A 158 -11.37 9.64 0.95
C PRO A 158 -11.15 8.22 0.43
N ILE A 159 -10.61 7.39 1.30
CA ILE A 159 -10.32 5.98 1.03
C ILE A 159 -11.32 5.12 1.80
N GLY A 160 -11.90 4.14 1.12
CA GLY A 160 -12.81 3.18 1.73
C GLY A 160 -12.16 1.81 1.95
N ARG A 161 -12.69 1.06 2.91
CA ARG A 161 -12.25 -0.32 3.20
C ARG A 161 -12.51 -1.24 2.01
N GLY A 162 -11.46 -1.79 1.45
CA GLY A 162 -11.49 -2.61 0.23
C GLY A 162 -11.20 -1.86 -1.06
N GLN A 163 -10.90 -0.56 -0.99
CA GLN A 163 -10.49 0.26 -2.13
C GLN A 163 -9.00 0.07 -2.45
N ARG A 164 -8.65 0.35 -3.71
CA ARG A 164 -7.26 0.45 -4.19
C ARG A 164 -6.98 1.91 -4.51
N GLU A 165 -6.23 2.59 -3.68
CA GLU A 165 -5.88 4.00 -3.88
C GLU A 165 -4.38 4.13 -4.13
N LEU A 166 -4.01 4.61 -5.32
CA LEU A 166 -2.62 4.77 -5.72
C LEU A 166 -2.00 6.01 -5.06
N ILE A 167 -0.80 5.87 -4.51
CA ILE A 167 0.04 7.00 -4.08
C ILE A 167 1.13 7.16 -5.14
N ILE A 168 1.14 8.30 -5.85
CA ILE A 168 2.02 8.52 -7.00
C ILE A 168 2.70 9.88 -6.91
N GLY A 169 3.95 9.95 -7.36
CA GLY A 169 4.75 11.18 -7.39
C GLY A 169 6.25 10.90 -7.50
N ASP A 170 7.02 11.95 -7.65
CA ASP A 170 8.47 11.86 -7.78
C ASP A 170 9.15 11.39 -6.50
N ARG A 171 10.44 11.09 -6.62
CA ARG A 171 11.25 10.69 -5.48
C ARG A 171 11.26 11.76 -4.39
N GLN A 172 11.16 11.35 -3.12
CA GLN A 172 11.20 12.23 -1.94
C GLN A 172 10.06 13.27 -1.82
N THR A 173 8.92 13.03 -2.45
CA THR A 173 7.73 13.89 -2.32
C THR A 173 6.84 13.55 -1.12
N GLY A 174 7.21 12.53 -0.31
CA GLY A 174 6.46 12.13 0.88
C GLY A 174 5.51 10.94 0.70
N LYS A 175 5.58 10.18 -0.42
CA LYS A 175 4.71 9.00 -0.68
C LYS A 175 4.70 8.01 0.48
N THR A 176 5.88 7.60 0.93
CA THR A 176 6.05 6.67 2.06
C THR A 176 5.48 7.24 3.36
N ALA A 177 5.64 8.55 3.62
CA ALA A 177 5.11 9.20 4.81
C ALA A 177 3.56 9.12 4.85
N VAL A 178 2.88 9.40 3.73
CA VAL A 178 1.41 9.26 3.62
C VAL A 178 0.97 7.83 3.93
N ALA A 179 1.68 6.83 3.44
CA ALA A 179 1.36 5.43 3.69
C ALA A 179 1.60 5.03 5.16
N ILE A 180 2.68 5.53 5.77
CA ILE A 180 3.00 5.28 7.19
C ILE A 180 1.96 5.95 8.09
N ASP A 181 1.57 7.19 7.81
CA ASP A 181 0.51 7.89 8.55
C ASP A 181 -0.81 7.10 8.52
N ALA A 182 -1.18 6.57 7.36
CA ALA A 182 -2.36 5.72 7.22
C ALA A 182 -2.27 4.45 8.10
N ILE A 183 -1.09 3.83 8.24
CA ILE A 183 -0.86 2.69 9.12
C ILE A 183 -0.94 3.12 10.59
N ILE A 184 -0.22 4.18 10.99
CA ILE A 184 -0.19 4.67 12.37
C ILE A 184 -1.62 5.02 12.83
N ASN A 185 -2.40 5.64 11.96
CA ASN A 185 -3.77 6.02 12.30
C ASN A 185 -4.67 4.82 12.60
N GLN A 186 -4.37 3.60 12.11
CA GLN A 186 -5.20 2.42 12.41
C GLN A 186 -5.18 2.04 13.90
N LYS A 187 -4.30 2.61 14.70
CA LYS A 187 -4.26 2.41 16.17
C LYS A 187 -5.62 2.68 16.82
N TYR A 188 -6.41 3.63 16.31
CA TYR A 188 -7.72 3.91 16.84
C TYR A 188 -8.70 2.73 16.62
N THR A 189 -8.60 2.01 15.50
CA THR A 189 -9.48 0.88 15.18
C THR A 189 -9.29 -0.29 16.14
N HIS A 190 -8.08 -0.45 16.68
CA HIS A 190 -7.77 -1.48 17.69
C HIS A 190 -8.34 -1.21 19.07
N LYS A 191 -9.01 -0.06 19.27
CA LYS A 191 -9.81 0.25 20.44
C LYS A 191 -11.32 -0.02 20.22
N THR A 192 -11.66 -0.50 19.03
CA THR A 192 -13.03 -0.82 18.61
C THR A 192 -13.16 -2.32 18.34
N ASP A 193 -14.37 -2.79 18.08
CA ASP A 193 -14.65 -4.19 17.71
C ASP A 193 -14.26 -4.51 16.26
N ASP A 194 -13.71 -3.53 15.52
CA ASP A 194 -13.49 -3.59 14.08
C ASP A 194 -12.06 -3.17 13.66
N PRO A 195 -11.03 -3.90 14.17
CA PRO A 195 -9.63 -3.56 13.97
C PRO A 195 -9.16 -3.75 12.53
N VAL A 196 -8.24 -2.88 12.09
CA VAL A 196 -7.55 -2.99 10.80
C VAL A 196 -6.12 -3.46 11.01
N TYR A 197 -5.79 -4.61 10.42
CA TYR A 197 -4.44 -5.19 10.44
C TYR A 197 -3.64 -4.70 9.24
N CYS A 198 -2.39 -4.34 9.46
CA CYS A 198 -1.58 -3.70 8.43
C CYS A 198 -0.47 -4.61 7.92
N ILE A 199 -0.22 -4.53 6.61
CA ILE A 199 0.90 -5.19 5.95
C ILE A 199 1.67 -4.12 5.18
N TYR A 200 2.96 -3.96 5.49
CA TYR A 200 3.84 -3.09 4.72
C TYR A 200 4.82 -3.91 3.92
N VAL A 201 4.79 -3.76 2.59
CA VAL A 201 5.67 -4.49 1.68
C VAL A 201 6.74 -3.54 1.14
N ALA A 202 7.97 -3.66 1.63
CA ALA A 202 9.13 -2.94 1.15
C ALA A 202 9.76 -3.67 -0.03
N ILE A 203 9.78 -3.05 -1.21
CA ILE A 203 10.25 -3.66 -2.45
C ILE A 203 11.46 -2.91 -2.97
N GLY A 204 12.61 -3.58 -3.02
CA GLY A 204 13.85 -3.01 -3.55
C GLY A 204 14.34 -1.77 -2.79
N GLN A 205 14.01 -1.65 -1.50
CA GLN A 205 14.46 -0.56 -0.63
C GLN A 205 15.80 -0.90 0.03
N LYS A 206 16.51 0.14 0.48
CA LYS A 206 17.73 -0.08 1.28
C LYS A 206 17.34 -0.64 2.66
N ALA A 207 18.11 -1.59 3.17
CA ALA A 207 17.89 -2.17 4.50
C ALA A 207 17.83 -1.10 5.61
N SER A 208 18.65 -0.03 5.51
CA SER A 208 18.62 1.09 6.43
C SER A 208 17.30 1.87 6.41
N THR A 209 16.68 2.00 5.23
CA THR A 209 15.36 2.64 5.08
C THR A 209 14.27 1.80 5.74
N VAL A 210 14.30 0.48 5.53
CA VAL A 210 13.36 -0.45 6.16
C VAL A 210 13.53 -0.43 7.68
N ALA A 211 14.77 -0.44 8.18
CA ALA A 211 15.04 -0.37 9.61
C ALA A 211 14.53 0.94 10.26
N ALA A 212 14.70 2.08 9.57
CA ALA A 212 14.18 3.36 10.04
C ALA A 212 12.63 3.37 10.08
N LEU A 213 11.99 2.79 9.07
CA LEU A 213 10.53 2.65 9.00
C LEU A 213 10.00 1.76 10.13
N VAL A 214 10.61 0.61 10.37
CA VAL A 214 10.22 -0.29 11.47
C VAL A 214 10.33 0.43 12.80
N LYS A 215 11.42 1.17 13.04
CA LYS A 215 11.59 1.96 14.24
C LYS A 215 10.53 3.03 14.41
N GLU A 216 10.11 3.68 13.31
CA GLU A 216 9.03 4.67 13.33
C GLU A 216 7.68 4.03 13.69
N LEU A 217 7.36 2.88 13.10
CA LEU A 217 6.16 2.12 13.45
C LEU A 217 6.19 1.64 14.90
N GLU A 218 7.36 1.20 15.41
CA GLU A 218 7.52 0.78 16.81
C GLU A 218 7.32 1.95 17.77
N SER A 219 7.90 3.13 17.48
CA SER A 219 7.79 4.31 18.35
C SER A 219 6.35 4.83 18.45
N ASN A 220 5.53 4.61 17.43
CA ASN A 220 4.09 4.94 17.41
C ASN A 220 3.20 3.81 17.92
N GLY A 221 3.76 2.63 18.26
CA GLY A 221 3.02 1.45 18.68
C GLY A 221 2.27 0.75 17.53
N ALA A 222 2.58 1.10 16.28
CA ALA A 222 1.90 0.55 15.11
C ALA A 222 2.42 -0.84 14.71
N MET A 223 3.60 -1.24 15.18
CA MET A 223 4.11 -2.59 14.93
C MET A 223 3.25 -3.68 15.59
N GLU A 224 2.50 -3.40 16.65
CA GLU A 224 1.65 -4.37 17.33
C GLU A 224 0.61 -5.01 16.39
N TYR A 225 0.18 -4.27 15.37
CA TYR A 225 -0.82 -4.72 14.38
C TYR A 225 -0.30 -4.70 12.94
N THR A 226 1.02 -4.60 12.76
CA THR A 226 1.64 -4.51 11.43
C THR A 226 2.62 -5.65 11.19
N THR A 227 2.56 -6.25 10.00
CA THR A 227 3.59 -7.16 9.47
C THR A 227 4.38 -6.42 8.40
N VAL A 228 5.72 -6.49 8.45
CA VAL A 228 6.59 -5.91 7.43
C VAL A 228 7.19 -7.03 6.59
N VAL A 229 6.95 -7.01 5.28
CA VAL A 229 7.56 -7.92 4.30
C VAL A 229 8.64 -7.15 3.55
N ALA A 230 9.90 -7.54 3.71
CA ALA A 230 11.01 -6.81 3.13
C ALA A 230 11.77 -7.64 2.08
N ALA A 231 11.81 -7.13 0.85
CA ALA A 231 12.74 -7.53 -0.20
C ALA A 231 13.69 -6.36 -0.46
N ASN A 232 14.90 -6.44 0.08
CA ASN A 232 15.86 -5.34 0.01
C ASN A 232 16.42 -5.14 -1.41
N ALA A 233 17.04 -4.01 -1.66
CA ALA A 233 17.68 -3.71 -2.95
C ALA A 233 18.87 -4.65 -3.29
N SER A 234 19.45 -5.29 -2.29
CA SER A 234 20.49 -6.30 -2.45
C SER A 234 19.97 -7.71 -2.71
N ASP A 235 18.67 -7.93 -2.50
CA ASP A 235 18.08 -9.25 -2.69
C ASP A 235 17.86 -9.53 -4.18
N PRO A 236 17.92 -10.79 -4.62
CA PRO A 236 17.69 -11.17 -6.00
C PRO A 236 16.34 -10.68 -6.53
N ALA A 237 16.26 -10.38 -7.83
CA ALA A 237 15.05 -9.92 -8.48
C ALA A 237 13.81 -10.81 -8.21
N PRO A 238 13.92 -12.16 -8.17
CA PRO A 238 12.79 -13.02 -7.79
C PRO A 238 12.17 -12.69 -6.43
N MET A 239 12.97 -12.33 -5.43
CA MET A 239 12.48 -11.95 -4.11
C MET A 239 11.67 -10.64 -4.17
N GLN A 240 12.16 -9.64 -4.92
CA GLN A 240 11.43 -8.39 -5.13
C GLN A 240 10.13 -8.59 -5.93
N TYR A 241 10.12 -9.55 -6.85
CA TYR A 241 8.95 -9.92 -7.63
C TYR A 241 7.84 -10.54 -6.77
N ILE A 242 8.18 -11.53 -5.91
CA ILE A 242 7.16 -12.24 -5.12
C ILE A 242 6.70 -11.47 -3.88
N ALA A 243 7.46 -10.49 -3.39
CA ALA A 243 7.16 -9.76 -2.15
C ALA A 243 5.73 -9.20 -2.10
N PRO A 244 5.21 -8.51 -3.14
CA PRO A 244 3.83 -8.01 -3.11
C PRO A 244 2.78 -9.13 -3.03
N TYR A 245 3.02 -10.26 -3.70
CA TYR A 245 2.10 -11.40 -3.67
C TYR A 245 2.10 -12.09 -2.31
N ALA A 246 3.26 -12.21 -1.67
CA ALA A 246 3.40 -12.71 -0.32
C ALA A 246 2.64 -11.83 0.68
N GLY A 247 2.87 -10.51 0.62
CA GLY A 247 2.13 -9.55 1.44
C GLY A 247 0.62 -9.61 1.20
N ALA A 248 0.20 -9.73 -0.06
CA ALA A 248 -1.22 -9.89 -0.41
C ALA A 248 -1.84 -11.13 0.23
N ALA A 249 -1.15 -12.28 0.22
CA ALA A 249 -1.63 -13.50 0.87
C ALA A 249 -1.78 -13.30 2.39
N MET A 250 -0.83 -12.60 3.04
CA MET A 250 -0.93 -12.25 4.47
C MET A 250 -2.14 -11.34 4.76
N GLY A 251 -2.39 -10.36 3.90
CA GLY A 251 -3.56 -9.47 4.02
C GLY A 251 -4.89 -10.19 3.76
N GLU A 252 -4.92 -11.09 2.79
CA GLU A 252 -6.09 -11.90 2.47
C GLU A 252 -6.51 -12.82 3.61
N TYR A 253 -5.57 -13.30 4.44
CA TYR A 253 -5.91 -14.07 5.63
C TYR A 253 -6.89 -13.30 6.53
N PHE A 254 -6.63 -12.04 6.81
CA PHE A 254 -7.52 -11.22 7.63
C PHE A 254 -8.86 -10.98 6.93
N ARG A 255 -8.85 -10.60 5.67
CA ARG A 255 -10.06 -10.39 4.87
C ARG A 255 -10.95 -11.63 4.84
N ASP A 256 -10.38 -12.80 4.54
CA ASP A 256 -11.11 -14.05 4.36
C ASP A 256 -11.68 -14.59 5.70
N ASN A 257 -11.14 -14.11 6.83
CA ASN A 257 -11.65 -14.38 8.18
C ASN A 257 -12.58 -13.28 8.73
N GLY A 258 -13.17 -12.45 7.87
CA GLY A 258 -14.13 -11.42 8.25
C GLY A 258 -13.51 -10.20 8.94
N LYS A 259 -12.17 -10.05 8.89
CA LYS A 259 -11.42 -8.93 9.46
C LYS A 259 -11.05 -7.93 8.37
N HIS A 260 -10.43 -6.82 8.76
CA HIS A 260 -10.00 -5.78 7.83
C HIS A 260 -8.48 -5.71 7.74
N GLY A 261 -7.98 -5.66 6.50
CA GLY A 261 -6.57 -5.47 6.20
C GLY A 261 -6.30 -4.17 5.45
N LEU A 262 -5.16 -3.56 5.73
CA LEU A 262 -4.56 -2.48 4.95
C LEU A 262 -3.19 -2.93 4.47
N ILE A 263 -2.98 -2.94 3.16
CA ILE A 263 -1.68 -3.29 2.58
C ILE A 263 -1.08 -2.14 1.81
N VAL A 264 0.19 -1.87 2.08
CA VAL A 264 1.01 -0.89 1.36
C VAL A 264 2.06 -1.61 0.52
N TYR A 265 2.19 -1.25 -0.74
CA TYR A 265 3.25 -1.75 -1.64
C TYR A 265 4.22 -0.61 -1.97
N ASP A 266 5.38 -0.58 -1.35
CA ASP A 266 6.39 0.48 -1.52
C ASP A 266 7.68 -0.06 -2.13
N ASP A 267 7.87 -0.05 -3.47
CA ASP A 267 6.97 0.42 -4.52
C ASP A 267 6.82 -0.60 -5.66
N LEU A 268 5.71 -0.52 -6.36
CA LEU A 268 5.43 -1.41 -7.50
C LEU A 268 6.26 -1.08 -8.75
N SER A 269 6.85 0.12 -8.85
CA SER A 269 7.78 0.46 -9.92
C SER A 269 9.00 -0.47 -9.88
N LYS A 270 9.53 -0.74 -8.69
CA LYS A 270 10.66 -1.66 -8.49
C LYS A 270 10.27 -3.10 -8.75
N GLN A 271 9.06 -3.53 -8.36
CA GLN A 271 8.55 -4.85 -8.75
C GLN A 271 8.53 -5.02 -10.27
N ALA A 272 8.05 -4.03 -11.01
CA ALA A 272 8.03 -4.07 -12.47
C ALA A 272 9.46 -4.17 -13.05
N VAL A 273 10.42 -3.45 -12.50
CA VAL A 273 11.83 -3.52 -12.91
C VAL A 273 12.41 -4.92 -12.64
N ALA A 274 12.14 -5.50 -11.47
CA ALA A 274 12.57 -6.87 -11.14
C ALA A 274 11.95 -7.88 -12.11
N TYR A 275 10.67 -7.74 -12.43
CA TYR A 275 9.98 -8.59 -13.40
C TYR A 275 10.56 -8.46 -14.82
N ARG A 276 10.88 -7.24 -15.25
CA ARG A 276 11.57 -6.98 -16.52
C ARG A 276 12.93 -7.68 -16.57
N GLN A 277 13.72 -7.56 -15.51
CA GLN A 277 15.03 -8.21 -15.41
C GLN A 277 14.91 -9.73 -15.57
N MET A 278 14.04 -10.38 -14.80
CA MET A 278 13.81 -11.82 -14.89
C MET A 278 13.32 -12.23 -16.28
N SER A 279 12.39 -11.48 -16.86
CA SER A 279 11.83 -11.77 -18.19
C SER A 279 12.88 -11.69 -19.28
N LEU A 280 13.81 -10.73 -19.21
CA LEU A 280 14.93 -10.62 -20.16
C LEU A 280 15.91 -11.78 -20.02
N VAL A 281 16.25 -12.20 -18.79
CA VAL A 281 17.12 -13.36 -18.55
C VAL A 281 16.45 -14.65 -19.02
N LEU A 282 15.14 -14.80 -18.85
CA LEU A 282 14.33 -15.91 -19.40
C LEU A 282 14.11 -15.80 -20.92
N ARG A 283 14.70 -14.79 -21.60
CA ARG A 283 14.61 -14.57 -23.05
C ARG A 283 13.17 -14.34 -23.55
N ARG A 284 12.27 -13.86 -22.69
CA ARG A 284 10.94 -13.42 -23.12
C ARG A 284 11.06 -12.19 -24.02
N PRO A 285 10.27 -12.09 -25.10
CA PRO A 285 10.37 -10.95 -26.02
C PRO A 285 9.98 -9.65 -25.30
N PRO A 286 10.85 -8.61 -25.36
CA PRO A 286 10.56 -7.33 -24.74
C PRO A 286 9.53 -6.52 -25.57
N GLY A 287 8.69 -5.77 -24.86
CA GLY A 287 7.78 -4.77 -25.42
C GLY A 287 8.23 -3.34 -25.13
N ARG A 288 7.28 -2.44 -24.86
CA ARG A 288 7.53 -1.03 -24.53
C ARG A 288 8.47 -0.90 -23.31
N GLU A 289 9.48 -0.06 -23.41
CA GLU A 289 10.49 0.18 -22.36
C GLU A 289 11.20 -1.12 -21.88
N ALA A 290 11.29 -2.10 -22.77
CA ALA A 290 11.80 -3.44 -22.51
C ALA A 290 11.02 -4.26 -21.45
N PHE A 291 9.83 -3.83 -21.06
CA PHE A 291 8.94 -4.63 -20.22
C PHE A 291 8.33 -5.79 -21.03
N PRO A 292 8.06 -6.94 -20.40
CA PRO A 292 7.35 -8.01 -21.06
C PRO A 292 5.89 -7.63 -21.33
N GLY A 293 5.25 -8.23 -22.33
CA GLY A 293 3.90 -7.89 -22.77
C GLY A 293 2.82 -8.07 -21.68
N ASP A 294 3.09 -8.89 -20.67
CA ASP A 294 2.18 -9.20 -19.57
C ASP A 294 2.42 -8.34 -18.30
N VAL A 295 3.20 -7.26 -18.37
CA VAL A 295 3.46 -6.39 -17.20
C VAL A 295 2.20 -5.73 -16.65
N PHE A 296 1.19 -5.46 -17.49
CA PHE A 296 -0.12 -5.01 -17.00
C PHE A 296 -0.76 -6.08 -16.10
N TYR A 297 -0.71 -7.32 -16.52
CA TYR A 297 -1.26 -8.45 -15.77
C TYR A 297 -0.51 -8.70 -14.45
N LEU A 298 0.79 -8.40 -14.39
CA LEU A 298 1.57 -8.43 -13.15
C LEU A 298 0.89 -7.63 -12.02
N HIS A 299 0.52 -6.39 -12.30
CA HIS A 299 -0.09 -5.49 -11.31
C HIS A 299 -1.60 -5.70 -11.17
N SER A 300 -2.32 -6.00 -12.28
CA SER A 300 -3.76 -6.17 -12.22
C SER A 300 -4.17 -7.40 -11.41
N ARG A 301 -3.50 -8.57 -11.60
CA ARG A 301 -3.79 -9.77 -10.81
C ARG A 301 -3.44 -9.61 -9.32
N LEU A 302 -2.48 -8.75 -8.98
CA LEU A 302 -2.14 -8.39 -7.61
C LEU A 302 -3.22 -7.49 -6.99
N LEU A 303 -3.49 -6.36 -7.63
CA LEU A 303 -4.35 -5.30 -7.09
C LEU A 303 -5.83 -5.70 -7.07
N GLU A 304 -6.28 -6.55 -7.98
CA GLU A 304 -7.64 -7.09 -7.97
C GLU A 304 -7.94 -8.01 -6.77
N ARG A 305 -6.92 -8.47 -6.06
CA ARG A 305 -7.08 -9.23 -4.81
C ARG A 305 -7.56 -8.37 -3.64
N ALA A 306 -7.26 -7.04 -3.68
CA ALA A 306 -7.81 -6.08 -2.74
C ALA A 306 -9.29 -5.83 -3.05
N SER A 307 -10.16 -6.04 -2.06
CA SER A 307 -11.60 -5.92 -2.20
C SER A 307 -12.30 -5.96 -0.85
N LYS A 308 -13.59 -5.54 -0.84
CA LYS A 308 -14.50 -5.77 0.28
C LYS A 308 -15.36 -6.98 -0.05
N LEU A 309 -15.46 -7.92 0.89
CA LEU A 309 -16.27 -9.13 0.73
C LEU A 309 -17.74 -8.85 1.03
N SER A 310 -18.60 -9.71 0.45
CA SER A 310 -20.02 -9.73 0.80
C SER A 310 -20.21 -10.19 2.25
N LYS A 311 -21.34 -9.81 2.85
CA LYS A 311 -21.70 -10.21 4.22
C LYS A 311 -21.77 -11.74 4.38
N ASP A 312 -22.19 -12.44 3.33
CA ASP A 312 -22.27 -13.90 3.31
C ASP A 312 -20.88 -14.58 3.42
N LEU A 313 -19.83 -13.83 3.07
CA LEU A 313 -18.42 -14.24 3.21
C LEU A 313 -17.72 -13.57 4.40
N GLY A 314 -18.48 -13.07 5.39
CA GLY A 314 -17.95 -12.47 6.60
C GLY A 314 -17.71 -10.96 6.53
N GLY A 315 -17.90 -10.30 5.37
CA GLY A 315 -17.81 -8.84 5.24
C GLY A 315 -16.42 -8.23 5.39
N GLY A 316 -15.37 -9.05 5.47
CA GLY A 316 -13.98 -8.58 5.60
C GLY A 316 -13.51 -7.76 4.40
N SER A 317 -12.44 -7.01 4.56
CA SER A 317 -11.87 -6.20 3.49
C SER A 317 -10.35 -6.22 3.45
N LEU A 318 -9.79 -6.00 2.27
CA LEU A 318 -8.37 -5.70 2.07
C LEU A 318 -8.26 -4.43 1.25
N THR A 319 -7.77 -3.37 1.86
CA THR A 319 -7.53 -2.07 1.22
C THR A 319 -6.08 -2.00 0.77
N ALA A 320 -5.83 -1.56 -0.46
CA ALA A 320 -4.47 -1.48 -1.00
C ALA A 320 -4.05 -0.04 -1.28
N LEU A 321 -2.86 0.31 -0.82
CA LEU A 321 -2.15 1.55 -1.12
C LEU A 321 -0.87 1.23 -1.91
N PRO A 322 -0.96 0.98 -3.23
CA PRO A 322 0.23 0.86 -4.05
C PRO A 322 0.93 2.20 -4.20
N ILE A 323 2.26 2.17 -4.19
CA ILE A 323 3.10 3.33 -4.45
C ILE A 323 3.76 3.17 -5.81
N ILE A 324 3.73 4.24 -6.62
CA ILE A 324 4.44 4.35 -7.90
C ILE A 324 5.33 5.58 -7.86
N GLU A 325 6.58 5.42 -8.28
CA GLU A 325 7.53 6.51 -8.46
C GLU A 325 7.47 7.04 -9.90
N THR A 326 7.26 8.35 -10.05
CA THR A 326 7.39 9.05 -11.33
C THR A 326 8.77 9.69 -11.47
N GLN A 327 9.11 10.10 -12.67
CA GLN A 327 10.27 10.92 -12.98
C GLN A 327 9.78 12.23 -13.61
N GLU A 328 10.17 13.37 -13.03
CA GLU A 328 9.79 14.71 -13.49
C GLU A 328 8.25 14.91 -13.60
N GLY A 329 7.50 14.23 -12.73
CA GLY A 329 6.03 14.30 -12.72
C GLY A 329 5.35 13.59 -13.88
N ASP A 330 6.06 12.79 -14.70
CA ASP A 330 5.47 12.13 -15.86
C ASP A 330 4.57 10.96 -15.47
N VAL A 331 3.28 11.23 -15.35
CA VAL A 331 2.23 10.23 -15.13
C VAL A 331 1.84 9.48 -16.41
N SER A 332 2.31 9.91 -17.57
CA SER A 332 2.03 9.29 -18.88
C SER A 332 2.98 8.13 -19.22
N ALA A 333 4.02 7.91 -18.39
CA ALA A 333 4.95 6.79 -18.53
C ALA A 333 4.21 5.45 -18.42
N TYR A 334 4.84 4.38 -18.89
CA TYR A 334 4.16 3.09 -19.10
C TYR A 334 3.61 2.47 -17.81
N ILE A 335 4.43 2.33 -16.78
CA ILE A 335 4.00 1.73 -15.50
C ILE A 335 3.00 2.62 -14.75
N PRO A 336 3.20 3.93 -14.58
CA PRO A 336 2.21 4.83 -14.00
C PRO A 336 0.83 4.72 -14.65
N THR A 337 0.76 4.80 -15.98
CA THR A 337 -0.49 4.70 -16.74
C THR A 337 -1.23 3.39 -16.48
N ASN A 338 -0.50 2.27 -16.45
CA ASN A 338 -1.08 0.96 -16.15
C ASN A 338 -1.71 0.93 -14.76
N VAL A 339 -0.99 1.38 -13.74
CA VAL A 339 -1.47 1.29 -12.34
C VAL A 339 -2.60 2.28 -12.07
N ILE A 340 -2.59 3.49 -12.65
CA ILE A 340 -3.71 4.45 -12.59
C ILE A 340 -4.99 3.81 -13.15
N SER A 341 -4.88 3.01 -14.22
CA SER A 341 -6.05 2.37 -14.84
C SER A 341 -6.61 1.20 -14.00
N ILE A 342 -5.77 0.53 -13.21
CA ILE A 342 -6.15 -0.61 -12.37
C ILE A 342 -6.78 -0.14 -11.05
N THR A 343 -6.34 0.99 -10.51
CA THR A 343 -6.75 1.49 -9.18
C THR A 343 -8.06 2.28 -9.22
N ASP A 344 -8.67 2.45 -8.05
CA ASP A 344 -9.93 3.15 -7.85
C ASP A 344 -9.74 4.65 -7.58
N GLY A 345 -8.57 5.17 -7.87
CA GLY A 345 -8.16 6.56 -7.72
C GLY A 345 -6.68 6.69 -7.43
N GLN A 346 -6.23 7.94 -7.28
CA GLN A 346 -4.84 8.26 -6.98
C GLN A 346 -4.70 9.50 -6.10
N ILE A 347 -3.71 9.47 -5.21
CA ILE A 347 -3.17 10.60 -4.47
C ILE A 347 -1.89 11.01 -5.18
N TYR A 348 -1.91 12.16 -5.85
CA TYR A 348 -0.76 12.68 -6.59
C TYR A 348 0.03 13.66 -5.72
N LEU A 349 1.33 13.37 -5.52
CA LEU A 349 2.26 14.21 -4.75
C LEU A 349 3.18 14.96 -5.71
N GLU A 350 3.13 16.29 -5.64
CA GLU A 350 3.84 17.18 -6.55
C GLU A 350 5.10 17.78 -5.91
N THR A 351 6.21 17.74 -6.65
CA THR A 351 7.52 18.26 -6.21
C THR A 351 7.49 19.76 -5.93
N ASN A 352 6.77 20.55 -6.76
CA ASN A 352 6.70 22.00 -6.56
C ASN A 352 5.97 22.37 -5.26
N LEU A 353 4.88 21.69 -4.94
CA LEU A 353 4.16 21.88 -3.68
C LEU A 353 5.05 21.50 -2.48
N PHE A 354 5.78 20.39 -2.59
CA PHE A 354 6.71 19.97 -1.55
C PHE A 354 7.80 21.01 -1.27
N ASN A 355 8.40 21.55 -2.33
CA ASN A 355 9.46 22.55 -2.24
C ASN A 355 8.95 23.92 -1.76
N SER A 356 7.68 24.25 -2.03
CA SER A 356 7.04 25.48 -1.51
C SER A 356 6.59 25.36 -0.04
N GLY A 357 6.81 24.21 0.60
CA GLY A 357 6.48 24.00 2.01
C GLY A 357 5.04 23.52 2.26
N ILE A 358 4.28 23.20 1.22
CA ILE A 358 2.96 22.56 1.36
C ILE A 358 3.18 21.05 1.57
N ARG A 359 2.94 20.59 2.79
CA ARG A 359 3.15 19.20 3.20
C ARG A 359 1.96 18.70 4.02
N PRO A 360 1.32 17.58 3.60
CA PRO A 360 1.64 16.74 2.44
C PRO A 360 1.45 17.48 1.11
N ALA A 361 2.32 17.17 0.13
CA ALA A 361 2.37 17.87 -1.15
C ALA A 361 1.31 17.37 -2.15
N ILE A 362 0.08 17.23 -1.70
CA ILE A 362 -1.02 16.64 -2.46
C ILE A 362 -1.57 17.64 -3.47
N ASP A 363 -1.49 17.30 -4.74
CA ASP A 363 -2.21 18.04 -5.78
C ASP A 363 -3.67 17.60 -5.82
N VAL A 364 -4.56 18.47 -5.36
CA VAL A 364 -6.01 18.22 -5.28
C VAL A 364 -6.66 18.14 -6.67
N GLY A 365 -6.08 18.79 -7.67
CA GLY A 365 -6.58 18.78 -9.04
C GLY A 365 -6.37 17.44 -9.74
N LEU A 366 -5.18 16.86 -9.58
CA LEU A 366 -4.79 15.58 -10.19
C LEU A 366 -5.17 14.35 -9.33
N SER A 367 -5.44 14.56 -8.05
CA SER A 367 -5.84 13.49 -7.14
C SER A 367 -7.34 13.21 -7.26
N VAL A 368 -7.71 11.92 -7.24
CA VAL A 368 -9.11 11.47 -7.41
C VAL A 368 -9.36 10.24 -6.55
N SER A 369 -10.48 10.22 -5.83
CA SER A 369 -11.08 8.99 -5.29
C SER A 369 -12.36 8.67 -6.06
N ARG A 370 -12.42 7.49 -6.69
CA ARG A 370 -13.62 7.06 -7.44
C ARG A 370 -14.74 6.59 -6.51
N VAL A 371 -14.44 6.26 -5.26
CA VAL A 371 -15.43 5.96 -4.22
C VAL A 371 -15.99 7.26 -3.64
N GLY A 372 -15.14 8.25 -3.42
CA GLY A 372 -15.51 9.59 -3.00
C GLY A 372 -16.30 9.60 -1.69
N GLY A 373 -17.32 10.40 -1.61
CA GLY A 373 -18.13 10.60 -0.40
C GLY A 373 -18.84 9.36 0.16
N ASN A 374 -18.83 8.22 -0.56
CA ASN A 374 -19.31 6.94 -0.01
C ASN A 374 -18.31 6.36 1.01
N ALA A 375 -17.06 6.77 0.95
CA ALA A 375 -16.00 6.41 1.90
C ALA A 375 -15.81 7.48 3.01
N GLN A 376 -16.77 8.35 3.22
CA GLN A 376 -16.76 9.36 4.28
C GLN A 376 -17.92 9.15 5.25
N ILE A 377 -17.68 9.44 6.53
CA ILE A 377 -18.79 9.63 7.48
C ILE A 377 -19.58 10.88 7.08
N LYS A 378 -20.88 10.92 7.41
CA LYS A 378 -21.76 12.02 7.02
C LYS A 378 -21.27 13.38 7.53
N ALA A 379 -20.68 13.41 8.72
CA ALA A 379 -20.09 14.60 9.31
C ALA A 379 -18.98 15.20 8.41
N MET A 380 -17.99 14.38 7.99
CA MET A 380 -16.93 14.83 7.09
C MET A 380 -17.50 15.29 5.76
N LYS A 381 -18.42 14.53 5.18
CA LYS A 381 -19.06 14.87 3.91
C LYS A 381 -19.79 16.21 3.97
N SER A 382 -20.41 16.57 5.10
CA SER A 382 -21.13 17.84 5.27
C SER A 382 -20.20 19.05 5.32
N VAL A 383 -19.01 18.93 5.94
CA VAL A 383 -18.08 20.06 6.11
C VAL A 383 -17.09 20.19 4.96
N ALA A 384 -16.69 19.07 4.33
CA ALA A 384 -15.69 19.04 3.27
C ALA A 384 -16.31 19.04 1.85
N GLY A 385 -17.63 19.05 1.72
CA GLY A 385 -18.31 18.88 0.43
C GLY A 385 -17.94 19.90 -0.64
N THR A 386 -17.64 21.14 -0.27
CA THR A 386 -17.22 22.22 -1.17
C THR A 386 -15.71 22.46 -1.19
N LEU A 387 -14.96 21.91 -0.21
CA LEU A 387 -13.57 22.24 0.03
C LEU A 387 -12.70 22.09 -1.23
N ARG A 388 -12.91 21.04 -2.01
CA ARG A 388 -12.17 20.80 -3.25
C ARG A 388 -12.46 21.87 -4.30
N LEU A 389 -13.71 22.29 -4.42
CA LEU A 389 -14.11 23.35 -5.35
C LEU A 389 -13.54 24.70 -4.90
N ASP A 390 -13.62 25.00 -3.60
CA ASP A 390 -13.12 26.24 -3.02
C ASP A 390 -11.61 26.37 -3.22
N LEU A 391 -10.84 25.29 -3.04
CA LEU A 391 -9.40 25.27 -3.31
C LEU A 391 -9.06 25.38 -4.80
N ALA A 392 -9.86 24.79 -5.69
CA ALA A 392 -9.67 24.94 -7.14
C ALA A 392 -9.89 26.39 -7.56
N GLN A 393 -10.95 27.03 -7.08
CA GLN A 393 -11.22 28.45 -7.30
C GLN A 393 -10.11 29.35 -6.73
N PHE A 394 -9.64 29.05 -5.52
CA PHE A 394 -8.52 29.78 -4.93
C PHE A 394 -7.27 29.74 -5.80
N ARG A 395 -6.88 28.58 -6.34
CA ARG A 395 -5.70 28.44 -7.21
C ARG A 395 -5.84 29.23 -8.50
N GLU A 396 -7.02 29.26 -9.11
CA GLU A 396 -7.30 30.08 -10.29
C GLU A 396 -7.18 31.56 -9.97
N LEU A 397 -7.77 31.99 -8.86
CA LEU A 397 -7.71 33.39 -8.41
C LEU A 397 -6.30 33.81 -8.00
N GLU A 398 -5.53 32.95 -7.32
CA GLU A 398 -4.14 33.17 -6.94
C GLU A 398 -3.26 33.42 -8.19
N ALA A 399 -3.44 32.60 -9.22
CA ALA A 399 -2.73 32.77 -10.48
C ALA A 399 -3.09 34.10 -11.15
N PHE A 400 -4.37 34.48 -11.13
CA PHE A 400 -4.84 35.71 -11.69
C PHE A 400 -4.38 36.95 -10.88
N ALA A 401 -4.39 36.84 -9.55
CA ALA A 401 -3.97 37.94 -8.65
C ALA A 401 -2.50 38.36 -8.85
N LYS A 402 -1.65 37.43 -9.27
CA LYS A 402 -0.23 37.73 -9.60
C LYS A 402 -0.07 38.69 -10.80
N PHE A 403 -1.12 38.84 -11.63
CA PHE A 403 -1.09 39.69 -12.84
C PHE A 403 -1.98 40.92 -12.77
N GLY A 404 -2.84 41.08 -11.75
CA GLY A 404 -3.82 42.15 -11.64
C GLY A 404 -3.73 42.91 -10.30
N SER A 405 -3.90 44.24 -10.35
CA SER A 405 -3.73 45.12 -9.18
C SER A 405 -5.04 45.50 -8.46
N ASP A 406 -6.20 45.37 -9.11
CA ASP A 406 -7.49 45.79 -8.53
C ASP A 406 -8.47 44.60 -8.44
N LEU A 407 -8.48 43.95 -7.27
CA LEU A 407 -9.43 42.90 -6.95
C LEU A 407 -10.60 43.49 -6.14
N ASP A 408 -11.81 43.02 -6.43
CA ASP A 408 -12.98 43.39 -5.62
C ASP A 408 -12.94 42.70 -4.22
N LYS A 409 -13.76 43.20 -3.30
CA LYS A 409 -13.79 42.71 -1.91
C LYS A 409 -14.18 41.23 -1.80
N ALA A 410 -15.04 40.72 -2.69
CA ALA A 410 -15.48 39.33 -2.66
C ALA A 410 -14.33 38.42 -3.11
N THR A 411 -13.62 38.78 -4.16
CA THR A 411 -12.44 38.07 -4.64
C THR A 411 -11.31 38.04 -3.59
N LEU A 412 -11.06 39.19 -2.93
CA LEU A 412 -10.09 39.28 -1.83
C LEU A 412 -10.47 38.33 -0.67
N LEU A 413 -11.75 38.27 -0.30
CA LEU A 413 -12.23 37.35 0.76
C LEU A 413 -12.02 35.88 0.36
N GLN A 414 -12.30 35.53 -0.90
CA GLN A 414 -12.07 34.16 -1.39
C GLN A 414 -10.56 33.80 -1.39
N LEU A 415 -9.69 34.72 -1.76
CA LEU A 415 -8.24 34.52 -1.68
C LEU A 415 -7.78 34.32 -0.22
N THR A 416 -8.21 35.21 0.68
CA THR A 416 -7.91 35.13 2.11
C THR A 416 -8.34 33.80 2.69
N ARG A 417 -9.57 33.38 2.45
CA ARG A 417 -10.10 32.10 2.93
C ARG A 417 -9.37 30.91 2.34
N GLY A 418 -9.08 30.96 1.03
CA GLY A 418 -8.32 29.91 0.34
C GLY A 418 -6.92 29.71 0.90
N GLU A 419 -6.19 30.79 1.21
CA GLU A 419 -4.88 30.72 1.87
C GLU A 419 -4.96 30.02 3.23
N ARG A 420 -5.96 30.36 4.06
CA ARG A 420 -6.17 29.72 5.39
C ARG A 420 -6.57 28.25 5.22
N MET A 421 -7.37 27.91 4.19
CA MET A 421 -7.70 26.52 3.89
C MET A 421 -6.46 25.71 3.47
N VAL A 422 -5.56 26.28 2.68
CA VAL A 422 -4.27 25.62 2.34
C VAL A 422 -3.45 25.42 3.59
N GLU A 423 -3.41 26.41 4.49
CA GLU A 423 -2.61 26.34 5.72
C GLU A 423 -3.11 25.26 6.68
N ILE A 424 -4.43 25.16 6.93
CA ILE A 424 -4.98 24.12 7.81
C ILE A 424 -4.82 22.71 7.25
N LEU A 425 -4.65 22.54 5.94
CA LEU A 425 -4.43 21.25 5.32
C LEU A 425 -2.99 20.76 5.44
N LYS A 426 -2.06 21.63 5.82
CA LYS A 426 -0.70 21.22 6.16
C LYS A 426 -0.71 20.36 7.43
N GLN A 427 0.14 19.37 7.45
CA GLN A 427 0.24 18.42 8.56
C GLN A 427 1.65 17.83 8.61
N ASN A 428 2.19 17.72 9.81
CA ASN A 428 3.48 17.07 10.02
C ASN A 428 3.35 15.56 9.77
N GLN A 429 4.40 14.96 9.24
CA GLN A 429 4.47 13.51 9.06
C GLN A 429 4.47 12.78 10.40
N TYR A 430 3.87 11.60 10.44
CA TYR A 430 3.78 10.70 11.61
C TYR A 430 2.95 11.27 12.77
N VAL A 431 2.08 12.21 12.45
CA VAL A 431 1.14 12.81 13.39
C VAL A 431 -0.27 12.77 12.80
N PRO A 432 -0.86 11.58 12.63
CA PRO A 432 -2.22 11.47 12.14
C PRO A 432 -3.20 12.09 13.14
N MET A 433 -4.28 12.66 12.62
CA MET A 433 -5.29 13.40 13.39
C MET A 433 -6.62 12.65 13.43
N ASP A 434 -7.24 12.60 14.60
CA ASP A 434 -8.58 12.04 14.77
C ASP A 434 -9.62 12.78 13.92
N VAL A 435 -10.59 12.03 13.37
CA VAL A 435 -11.53 12.54 12.37
C VAL A 435 -12.41 13.69 12.89
N GLU A 436 -12.79 13.68 14.17
CA GLU A 436 -13.57 14.75 14.80
C GLU A 436 -12.79 16.06 14.88
N LYS A 437 -11.47 16.02 15.10
CA LYS A 437 -10.60 17.19 15.08
C LYS A 437 -10.40 17.73 13.66
N GLN A 438 -10.24 16.83 12.69
CA GLN A 438 -10.21 17.23 11.27
C GLN A 438 -11.51 17.95 10.88
N ILE A 439 -12.65 17.41 11.27
CA ILE A 439 -13.96 18.01 11.00
C ILE A 439 -14.07 19.39 11.68
N ALA A 440 -13.65 19.53 12.93
CA ALA A 440 -13.75 20.78 13.66
C ALA A 440 -12.94 21.91 13.02
N ILE A 441 -11.71 21.65 12.59
CA ILE A 441 -10.86 22.68 11.95
C ILE A 441 -11.34 23.02 10.53
N ILE A 442 -11.80 22.03 9.74
CA ILE A 442 -12.36 22.27 8.41
C ILE A 442 -13.67 23.07 8.55
N PHE A 443 -14.50 22.75 9.54
CA PHE A 443 -15.72 23.50 9.85
C PHE A 443 -15.39 24.96 10.19
N ALA A 444 -14.42 25.20 11.07
CA ALA A 444 -13.98 26.54 11.44
C ALA A 444 -13.53 27.37 10.21
N ALA A 445 -12.72 26.77 9.33
CA ALA A 445 -12.25 27.41 8.12
C ALA A 445 -13.39 27.70 7.13
N SER A 446 -14.27 26.72 6.89
CA SER A 446 -15.38 26.87 5.96
C SER A 446 -16.39 27.93 6.40
N LYS A 447 -16.58 28.11 7.71
CA LYS A 447 -17.43 29.16 8.29
C LYS A 447 -16.76 30.54 8.37
N GLY A 448 -15.47 30.65 8.01
CA GLY A 448 -14.75 31.91 7.98
C GLY A 448 -14.19 32.36 9.32
N HIS A 449 -14.11 31.47 10.32
CA HIS A 449 -13.51 31.81 11.63
C HIS A 449 -12.02 32.14 11.56
N LEU A 450 -11.35 31.79 10.45
CA LEU A 450 -9.92 32.03 10.23
C LEU A 450 -9.63 33.24 9.33
N ASP A 451 -10.65 33.89 8.75
CA ASP A 451 -10.48 34.90 7.70
C ASP A 451 -9.70 36.16 8.18
N ASP A 452 -9.75 36.48 9.47
CA ASP A 452 -9.10 37.63 10.11
C ASP A 452 -7.77 37.30 10.80
N LEU A 453 -7.31 36.06 10.72
CA LEU A 453 -6.01 35.63 11.24
C LEU A 453 -4.95 35.80 10.16
N ASP A 454 -3.71 36.11 10.56
CA ASP A 454 -2.55 36.01 9.67
C ASP A 454 -2.23 34.52 9.42
N VAL A 455 -1.63 34.23 8.25
CA VAL A 455 -1.33 32.84 7.84
C VAL A 455 -0.44 32.14 8.87
N GLU A 456 0.52 32.85 9.42
CA GLU A 456 1.47 32.34 10.45
C GLU A 456 0.79 31.96 11.77
N GLN A 457 -0.39 32.54 12.05
CA GLN A 457 -1.14 32.29 13.28
C GLN A 457 -2.08 31.08 13.19
N VAL A 458 -2.36 30.60 11.99
CA VAL A 458 -3.32 29.53 11.74
C VAL A 458 -2.93 28.24 12.46
N SER A 459 -1.65 27.89 12.47
CA SER A 459 -1.13 26.68 13.14
C SER A 459 -1.27 26.75 14.66
N ASP A 460 -0.99 27.92 15.24
CA ASP A 460 -1.14 28.13 16.69
C ASP A 460 -2.61 28.17 17.09
N PHE A 461 -3.45 28.76 16.25
CA PHE A 461 -4.90 28.73 16.43
C PHE A 461 -5.46 27.31 16.41
N GLU A 462 -5.04 26.49 15.42
CA GLU A 462 -5.45 25.08 15.31
C GLU A 462 -5.09 24.29 16.58
N THR A 463 -3.85 24.42 17.03
CA THR A 463 -3.34 23.71 18.23
C THR A 463 -4.14 24.10 19.47
N GLY A 464 -4.30 25.38 19.74
CA GLY A 464 -5.04 25.85 20.91
C GLY A 464 -6.53 25.60 20.81
N LEU A 465 -7.12 25.61 19.60
CA LEU A 465 -8.51 25.24 19.39
C LEU A 465 -8.76 23.79 19.83
N PHE A 466 -7.88 22.85 19.47
CA PHE A 466 -8.05 21.47 19.89
C PHE A 466 -7.96 21.28 21.40
N GLU A 467 -7.04 21.95 22.07
CA GLU A 467 -6.94 21.94 23.54
C GLU A 467 -8.23 22.52 24.17
N TYR A 468 -8.74 23.61 23.62
CA TYR A 468 -9.97 24.23 24.08
C TYR A 468 -11.20 23.32 23.87
N LEU A 469 -11.34 22.68 22.70
CA LEU A 469 -12.45 21.77 22.39
C LEU A 469 -12.40 20.53 23.27
N ASP A 470 -11.24 19.96 23.50
CA ASP A 470 -11.07 18.80 24.40
C ASP A 470 -11.53 19.13 25.83
N ALA A 471 -11.27 20.36 26.30
CA ALA A 471 -11.63 20.81 27.64
C ALA A 471 -13.11 21.26 27.77
N ASN A 472 -13.68 21.91 26.74
CA ASN A 472 -14.95 22.64 26.86
C ASN A 472 -16.09 22.09 25.97
N ALA A 473 -15.77 21.31 24.94
CA ALA A 473 -16.72 20.78 23.95
C ALA A 473 -16.49 19.30 23.64
N SER A 474 -15.89 18.55 24.54
CA SER A 474 -15.57 17.12 24.40
C SER A 474 -16.81 16.27 24.02
N ASP A 475 -17.99 16.62 24.55
CA ASP A 475 -19.22 15.90 24.22
C ASP A 475 -19.66 16.10 22.77
N SER A 476 -19.42 17.28 22.18
CA SER A 476 -19.66 17.54 20.76
C SER A 476 -18.74 16.73 19.86
N LEU A 477 -17.44 16.63 20.21
CA LEU A 477 -16.50 15.79 19.49
C LEU A 477 -16.87 14.31 19.55
N LYS A 478 -17.23 13.81 20.74
CA LYS A 478 -17.70 12.42 20.93
C LYS A 478 -18.98 12.11 20.16
N SER A 479 -19.94 13.07 20.11
CA SER A 479 -21.16 12.90 19.32
C SER A 479 -20.85 12.75 17.83
N ILE A 480 -19.92 13.56 17.28
CA ILE A 480 -19.48 13.45 15.89
C ILE A 480 -18.92 12.06 15.59
N THR A 481 -18.08 11.52 16.49
CA THR A 481 -17.47 10.19 16.31
C THR A 481 -18.49 9.07 16.43
N SER A 482 -19.38 9.12 17.45
CA SER A 482 -20.33 8.04 17.73
C SER A 482 -21.51 8.00 16.74
N GLU A 483 -22.02 9.16 16.31
CA GLU A 483 -23.16 9.26 15.39
C GLU A 483 -22.71 9.29 13.92
N GLY A 484 -21.43 9.58 13.66
CA GLY A 484 -20.89 9.77 12.31
C GLY A 484 -21.52 10.94 11.53
N SER A 485 -22.27 11.81 12.24
CA SER A 485 -23.01 12.94 11.66
C SER A 485 -22.95 14.16 12.59
N ILE A 486 -23.17 15.34 12.02
CA ILE A 486 -23.32 16.59 12.79
C ILE A 486 -24.78 16.95 12.79
N SER A 487 -25.44 16.91 13.95
CA SER A 487 -26.78 17.46 14.14
C SER A 487 -26.73 18.98 14.21
N ASP A 488 -27.88 19.66 13.98
CA ASP A 488 -27.95 21.12 14.08
C ASP A 488 -27.50 21.59 15.48
N GLU A 489 -27.90 20.86 16.54
CA GLU A 489 -27.49 21.14 17.90
C GLU A 489 -25.98 21.02 18.11
N THR A 490 -25.36 19.95 17.54
CA THR A 490 -23.92 19.75 17.60
C THR A 490 -23.18 20.83 16.83
N ALA A 491 -23.69 21.23 15.66
CA ALA A 491 -23.12 22.31 14.85
C ALA A 491 -23.16 23.65 15.60
N GLU A 492 -24.29 24.01 16.24
CA GLU A 492 -24.41 25.24 17.03
C GLU A 492 -23.48 25.25 18.24
N LYS A 493 -23.34 24.12 18.95
CA LYS A 493 -22.39 24.00 20.07
C LYS A 493 -20.95 24.14 19.62
N LEU A 494 -20.62 23.51 18.51
CA LEU A 494 -19.27 23.58 17.94
C LEU A 494 -18.95 25.01 17.47
N GLU A 495 -19.85 25.65 16.74
CA GLU A 495 -19.70 27.03 16.27
C GLU A 495 -19.55 28.01 17.45
N LYS A 496 -20.35 27.83 18.52
CA LYS A 496 -20.21 28.62 19.74
C LYS A 496 -18.84 28.41 20.39
N ALA A 497 -18.40 27.16 20.56
CA ALA A 497 -17.12 26.84 21.18
C ALA A 497 -15.94 27.45 20.39
N ILE A 498 -15.98 27.37 19.04
CA ILE A 498 -14.97 27.98 18.18
C ILE A 498 -14.98 29.50 18.33
N SER A 499 -16.17 30.13 18.38
CA SER A 499 -16.33 31.58 18.55
C SER A 499 -15.83 32.03 19.92
N ASP A 500 -16.14 31.32 20.99
CA ASP A 500 -15.69 31.61 22.36
C ASP A 500 -14.16 31.50 22.46
N TYR A 501 -13.57 30.47 21.87
CA TYR A 501 -12.12 30.31 21.79
C TYR A 501 -11.47 31.47 21.04
N LYS A 502 -12.01 31.83 19.89
CA LYS A 502 -11.49 32.92 19.04
C LYS A 502 -11.46 34.26 19.75
N VAL A 503 -12.45 34.56 20.59
CA VAL A 503 -12.47 35.79 21.41
C VAL A 503 -11.31 35.83 22.40
N GLY A 504 -10.91 34.66 22.92
CA GLY A 504 -9.76 34.51 23.83
C GLY A 504 -8.41 34.45 23.12
N PHE A 505 -8.39 34.06 21.85
CA PHE A 505 -7.22 34.01 21.00
C PHE A 505 -6.89 35.43 20.52
N LYS A 506 -6.28 36.22 21.41
CA LYS A 506 -5.77 37.56 21.06
C LYS A 506 -4.27 37.44 20.79
N VAL A 507 -3.91 37.99 19.67
CA VAL A 507 -2.56 38.26 19.20
C VAL A 507 -1.80 39.17 20.19
#